data_b382ad517d0ccce2283c05e927edf1b7
#
_entry.id   b382ad517d0ccce2283c05e927edf1b7
#
_cell.length_a   1.000
_cell.length_b   1.000
_cell.length_c   1.000
_cell.angle_alpha   90.00
_cell.angle_beta   90.00
_cell.angle_gamma   90.00
#
_symmetry.space_group_name_H-M   'P 1'
#
loop_
_entity.id
_entity.type
_entity.pdbx_description
1 polymer ?
#
loop_
_entity_poly.entity_id
_entity_poly.type
_entity_poly.pdbx_seq_one_letter_code
_entity_poly.pdbx_strand_id
1 'polypeptide(L)'
;MKHAVALMLVLILFAPAAIPAAHEDLAAPARQFIDGFNTGNVDSAFAAYATGPITIVDEFAPHLWTGPNAAHEWADAYDQHAKATGVTDGKVAYGRPTRTEIEGDVAYLVMPTVYLYKERGKPMREEGQMTFVLNRQSGAWKIRGWTWTGVKPHPPR
;
A
#
# COMPACT_ATOMS: atom_id res chain seq x y z
N MET A 1 -9.80 -0.07 79.37
CA MET A 1 -10.50 0.37 78.17
C MET A 1 -9.45 0.61 77.10
N LYS A 2 -9.32 -0.29 76.11
CA LYS A 2 -8.32 -0.22 75.05
C LYS A 2 -9.01 0.18 73.78
N HIS A 3 -8.71 1.37 73.23
CA HIS A 3 -9.23 1.82 71.96
C HIS A 3 -8.34 1.31 70.83
N ALA A 4 -8.88 0.45 69.94
CA ALA A 4 -8.25 0.03 68.74
C ALA A 4 -8.59 1.06 67.61
N VAL A 5 -7.58 1.73 67.09
CA VAL A 5 -7.72 2.59 65.90
C VAL A 5 -7.50 1.72 64.68
N ALA A 6 -8.55 1.53 63.88
CA ALA A 6 -8.48 0.86 62.59
C ALA A 6 -7.96 1.84 61.51
N LEU A 7 -6.78 1.55 60.98
CA LEU A 7 -6.19 2.34 59.85
C LEU A 7 -6.77 1.78 58.57
N MET A 8 -7.60 2.58 57.89
CA MET A 8 -8.23 2.24 56.60
C MET A 8 -7.26 2.66 55.46
N LEU A 9 -6.61 1.65 54.85
CA LEU A 9 -5.70 1.87 53.72
C LEU A 9 -6.55 2.04 52.43
N VAL A 10 -6.60 3.26 51.91
CA VAL A 10 -7.26 3.55 50.62
C VAL A 10 -6.27 3.26 49.50
N LEU A 11 -6.52 2.18 48.78
CA LEU A 11 -5.77 1.79 47.59
C LEU A 11 -6.27 2.64 46.40
N ILE A 12 -5.53 3.64 45.99
CA ILE A 12 -5.83 4.44 44.77
C ILE A 12 -5.34 3.63 43.57
N LEU A 13 -6.26 3.00 42.84
CA LEU A 13 -6.00 2.37 41.57
C LEU A 13 -5.80 3.44 40.49
N PHE A 14 -4.57 3.70 40.11
CA PHE A 14 -4.28 4.48 38.90
C PHE A 14 -4.59 3.62 37.68
N ALA A 15 -5.69 3.90 36.99
CA ALA A 15 -5.91 3.37 35.66
C ALA A 15 -4.89 4.02 34.71
N PRO A 16 -4.13 3.24 33.91
CA PRO A 16 -3.25 3.81 32.90
C PRO A 16 -4.11 4.60 31.90
N ALA A 17 -3.77 5.88 31.68
CA ALA A 17 -4.37 6.69 30.65
C ALA A 17 -4.12 6.01 29.30
N ALA A 18 -5.17 5.66 28.57
CA ALA A 18 -5.06 5.17 27.20
C ALA A 18 -4.39 6.26 26.36
N ILE A 19 -3.16 6.01 25.91
CA ILE A 19 -2.49 6.85 24.92
C ILE A 19 -3.37 6.78 23.67
N PRO A 20 -3.86 7.92 23.12
CA PRO A 20 -4.63 7.90 21.90
C PRO A 20 -3.77 7.23 20.82
N ALA A 21 -4.29 6.17 20.20
CA ALA A 21 -3.62 5.50 19.10
C ALA A 21 -3.32 6.55 18.04
N ALA A 22 -2.04 6.75 17.72
CA ALA A 22 -1.65 7.60 16.60
C ALA A 22 -2.45 7.14 15.39
N HIS A 23 -3.03 8.05 14.64
CA HIS A 23 -3.83 7.75 13.46
C HIS A 23 -2.93 6.97 12.50
N GLU A 24 -3.10 5.65 12.42
CA GLU A 24 -2.25 4.80 11.59
C GLU A 24 -2.44 5.20 10.13
N ASP A 25 -1.32 5.49 9.47
CA ASP A 25 -1.32 5.87 8.07
C ASP A 25 -1.38 4.62 7.18
N LEU A 26 -2.60 4.15 6.92
CA LEU A 26 -2.85 3.00 6.05
C LEU A 26 -2.30 3.15 4.63
N ALA A 27 -2.16 4.38 4.14
CA ALA A 27 -1.64 4.62 2.81
C ALA A 27 -0.11 4.60 2.73
N ALA A 28 0.60 4.55 3.86
CA ALA A 28 2.06 4.58 3.87
C ALA A 28 2.71 3.48 3.01
N PRO A 29 2.33 2.18 3.12
CA PRO A 29 2.94 1.15 2.27
C PRO A 29 2.59 1.30 0.79
N ALA A 30 1.37 1.75 0.45
CA ALA A 30 0.97 2.02 -0.93
C ALA A 30 1.82 3.16 -1.54
N ARG A 31 2.01 4.26 -0.81
CA ARG A 31 2.89 5.35 -1.24
C ARG A 31 4.33 4.89 -1.37
N GLN A 32 4.85 4.14 -0.39
CA GLN A 32 6.21 3.61 -0.44
C GLN A 32 6.46 2.77 -1.70
N PHE A 33 5.52 1.92 -2.07
CA PHE A 33 5.58 1.14 -3.31
C PHE A 33 5.59 2.05 -4.55
N ILE A 34 4.64 2.97 -4.66
CA ILE A 34 4.51 3.87 -5.82
C ILE A 34 5.73 4.80 -5.93
N ASP A 35 6.20 5.37 -4.83
CA ASP A 35 7.37 6.25 -4.82
C ASP A 35 8.66 5.48 -5.17
N GLY A 36 8.78 4.23 -4.70
CA GLY A 36 9.88 3.34 -5.09
C GLY A 36 9.86 3.04 -6.60
N PHE A 37 8.70 2.72 -7.16
CA PHE A 37 8.50 2.57 -8.61
C PHE A 37 8.89 3.86 -9.35
N ASN A 38 8.37 5.00 -8.93
CA ASN A 38 8.60 6.29 -9.58
C ASN A 38 10.07 6.73 -9.59
N THR A 39 10.84 6.33 -8.59
CA THR A 39 12.25 6.70 -8.42
C THR A 39 13.23 5.63 -8.87
N GLY A 40 12.73 4.44 -9.21
CA GLY A 40 13.56 3.27 -9.50
C GLY A 40 14.23 2.68 -8.25
N ASN A 41 13.76 3.05 -7.05
CA ASN A 41 14.22 2.47 -5.79
C ASN A 41 13.50 1.14 -5.52
N VAL A 42 13.98 0.10 -6.17
CA VAL A 42 13.38 -1.24 -6.17
C VAL A 42 13.32 -1.83 -4.75
N ASP A 43 14.37 -1.65 -3.97
CA ASP A 43 14.43 -2.15 -2.58
C ASP A 43 13.34 -1.51 -1.72
N SER A 44 13.14 -0.20 -1.85
CA SER A 44 12.07 0.51 -1.13
C SER A 44 10.69 0.02 -1.57
N ALA A 45 10.46 -0.17 -2.87
CA ALA A 45 9.20 -0.68 -3.39
C ALA A 45 8.89 -2.08 -2.82
N PHE A 46 9.84 -2.99 -2.85
CA PHE A 46 9.63 -4.35 -2.34
C PHE A 46 9.50 -4.42 -0.82
N ALA A 47 10.17 -3.54 -0.07
CA ALA A 47 10.00 -3.46 1.38
C ALA A 47 8.58 -3.06 1.83
N ALA A 48 7.75 -2.55 0.93
CA ALA A 48 6.34 -2.24 1.22
C ALA A 48 5.44 -3.48 1.30
N TYR A 49 5.88 -4.61 0.71
CA TYR A 49 5.07 -5.83 0.67
C TYR A 49 5.16 -6.66 1.94
N ALA A 50 4.09 -7.39 2.20
CA ALA A 50 4.02 -8.41 3.23
C ALA A 50 4.91 -9.61 2.86
N THR A 51 5.43 -10.31 3.87
CA THR A 51 6.03 -11.64 3.66
C THR A 51 4.95 -12.69 3.37
N GLY A 52 5.26 -13.67 2.55
CA GLY A 52 4.34 -14.75 2.14
C GLY A 52 3.63 -14.45 0.81
N PRO A 53 2.53 -15.17 0.50
CA PRO A 53 1.89 -15.05 -0.80
C PRO A 53 1.31 -13.65 -1.03
N ILE A 54 1.57 -13.07 -2.19
CA ILE A 54 1.07 -11.78 -2.69
C ILE A 54 0.13 -12.06 -3.87
N THR A 55 -0.81 -11.16 -4.13
CA THR A 55 -1.66 -11.20 -5.33
C THR A 55 -1.63 -9.83 -6.00
N ILE A 56 -1.31 -9.82 -7.29
CA ILE A 56 -1.30 -8.62 -8.13
C ILE A 56 -2.16 -8.88 -9.36
N VAL A 57 -3.05 -7.93 -9.68
CA VAL A 57 -3.84 -7.91 -10.91
C VAL A 57 -3.54 -6.60 -11.62
N ASP A 58 -3.08 -6.70 -12.87
CA ASP A 58 -2.71 -5.54 -13.67
C ASP A 58 -3.18 -5.68 -15.13
N GLU A 59 -3.21 -4.58 -15.86
CA GLU A 59 -3.79 -4.50 -17.21
C GLU A 59 -2.95 -5.15 -18.30
N PHE A 60 -1.64 -5.35 -18.10
CA PHE A 60 -0.79 -6.04 -19.08
C PHE A 60 -0.64 -7.54 -18.76
N ALA A 61 -0.38 -8.34 -19.79
CA ALA A 61 -0.26 -9.79 -19.66
C ALA A 61 0.91 -10.21 -18.75
N PRO A 62 0.75 -11.28 -17.94
CA PRO A 62 -0.36 -12.23 -17.90
C PRO A 62 -1.56 -11.80 -17.04
N HIS A 63 -1.64 -10.58 -16.59
CA HIS A 63 -2.70 -9.94 -15.80
C HIS A 63 -2.80 -10.39 -14.34
N LEU A 64 -2.24 -11.52 -13.98
CA LEU A 64 -2.31 -12.08 -12.62
C LEU A 64 -0.97 -12.67 -12.21
N TRP A 65 -0.47 -12.22 -11.06
CA TRP A 65 0.71 -12.77 -10.37
C TRP A 65 0.30 -13.17 -8.96
N THR A 66 0.67 -14.39 -8.55
CA THR A 66 0.32 -14.92 -7.23
C THR A 66 1.48 -15.70 -6.63
N GLY A 67 1.63 -15.62 -5.31
CA GLY A 67 2.66 -16.36 -4.59
C GLY A 67 3.68 -15.46 -3.90
N PRO A 68 4.69 -16.05 -3.26
CA PRO A 68 5.67 -15.28 -2.47
C PRO A 68 6.57 -14.39 -3.32
N ASN A 69 6.74 -14.71 -4.61
CA ASN A 69 7.57 -13.97 -5.55
C ASN A 69 6.77 -13.04 -6.48
N ALA A 70 5.44 -12.95 -6.32
CA ALA A 70 4.56 -12.24 -7.24
C ALA A 70 4.97 -10.78 -7.52
N ALA A 71 5.49 -10.07 -6.52
CA ALA A 71 5.95 -8.69 -6.70
C ALA A 71 7.18 -8.59 -7.63
N HIS A 72 8.13 -9.51 -7.50
CA HIS A 72 9.31 -9.57 -8.37
C HIS A 72 8.92 -10.01 -9.79
N GLU A 73 8.09 -11.04 -9.91
CA GLU A 73 7.60 -11.55 -11.19
C GLU A 73 6.80 -10.48 -11.95
N TRP A 74 5.99 -9.69 -11.24
CA TRP A 74 5.30 -8.54 -11.82
C TRP A 74 6.28 -7.47 -12.32
N ALA A 75 7.30 -7.12 -11.53
CA ALA A 75 8.29 -6.12 -11.93
C ALA A 75 9.08 -6.54 -13.18
N ASP A 76 9.50 -7.81 -13.25
CA ASP A 76 10.18 -8.38 -14.41
C ASP A 76 9.27 -8.37 -15.65
N ALA A 77 7.99 -8.72 -15.48
CA ALA A 77 7.01 -8.71 -16.56
C ALA A 77 6.71 -7.27 -17.04
N TYR A 78 6.64 -6.29 -16.11
CA TYR A 78 6.51 -4.88 -16.46
C TYR A 78 7.69 -4.39 -17.29
N ASP A 79 8.93 -4.72 -16.92
CA ASP A 79 10.13 -4.37 -17.68
C ASP A 79 10.13 -4.96 -19.09
N GLN A 80 9.70 -6.22 -19.23
CA GLN A 80 9.57 -6.88 -20.53
C GLN A 80 8.49 -6.20 -21.37
N HIS A 81 7.31 -5.92 -20.78
CA HIS A 81 6.22 -5.21 -21.42
C HIS A 81 6.67 -3.83 -21.90
N ALA A 82 7.32 -3.05 -21.04
CA ALA A 82 7.80 -1.71 -21.37
C ALA A 82 8.79 -1.72 -22.56
N LYS A 83 9.72 -2.69 -22.57
CA LYS A 83 10.67 -2.88 -23.70
C LYS A 83 9.94 -3.25 -24.99
N ALA A 84 8.95 -4.15 -24.93
CA ALA A 84 8.22 -4.61 -26.11
C ALA A 84 7.32 -3.52 -26.71
N THR A 85 6.72 -2.69 -25.87
CA THR A 85 5.78 -1.63 -26.29
C THR A 85 6.47 -0.27 -26.54
N GLY A 86 7.70 -0.10 -26.06
CA GLY A 86 8.43 1.17 -26.13
C GLY A 86 7.96 2.18 -25.09
N VAL A 87 7.45 1.70 -23.95
CA VAL A 87 7.11 2.50 -22.78
C VAL A 87 8.38 2.97 -22.08
N THR A 88 8.45 4.27 -21.79
CA THR A 88 9.54 4.93 -21.04
C THR A 88 8.99 6.01 -20.12
N ASP A 89 9.79 6.46 -19.17
CA ASP A 89 9.47 7.58 -18.26
C ASP A 89 8.18 7.36 -17.46
N GLY A 90 7.84 6.10 -17.15
CA GLY A 90 6.64 5.74 -16.41
C GLY A 90 6.65 6.33 -14.99
N LYS A 91 5.56 7.01 -14.63
CA LYS A 91 5.34 7.57 -13.30
C LYS A 91 3.87 7.49 -12.92
N VAL A 92 3.61 7.07 -11.69
CA VAL A 92 2.27 7.05 -11.10
C VAL A 92 2.12 8.24 -10.14
N ALA A 93 1.24 9.18 -10.48
CA ALA A 93 0.75 10.17 -9.53
C ALA A 93 -0.42 9.56 -8.75
N TYR A 94 -0.54 9.90 -7.46
CA TYR A 94 -1.62 9.39 -6.62
C TYR A 94 -2.27 10.50 -5.79
N GLY A 95 -3.55 10.32 -5.49
CA GLY A 95 -4.32 11.20 -4.62
C GLY A 95 -4.48 10.64 -3.20
N ARG A 96 -5.28 11.34 -2.39
CA ARG A 96 -5.68 10.82 -1.08
C ARG A 96 -6.58 9.60 -1.26
N PRO A 97 -6.51 8.61 -0.36
CA PRO A 97 -7.45 7.50 -0.37
C PRO A 97 -8.91 7.99 -0.38
N THR A 98 -9.71 7.38 -1.25
CA THR A 98 -11.15 7.62 -1.34
C THR A 98 -11.96 6.67 -0.49
N ARG A 99 -11.35 5.52 -0.14
CA ARG A 99 -11.93 4.52 0.75
C ARG A 99 -10.85 3.83 1.56
N THR A 100 -11.12 3.66 2.86
CA THR A 100 -10.29 2.88 3.78
C THR A 100 -11.21 2.11 4.72
N GLU A 101 -10.91 0.82 4.93
CA GLU A 101 -11.62 -0.02 5.88
C GLU A 101 -10.61 -0.89 6.62
N ILE A 102 -10.83 -1.12 7.91
CA ILE A 102 -9.98 -1.96 8.76
C ILE A 102 -10.86 -2.99 9.43
N GLU A 103 -10.44 -4.25 9.35
CA GLU A 103 -11.02 -5.36 10.07
C GLU A 103 -9.90 -6.20 10.69
N GLY A 104 -9.67 -6.02 11.99
CA GLY A 104 -8.56 -6.67 12.70
C GLY A 104 -7.20 -6.29 12.11
N ASP A 105 -6.46 -7.28 11.62
CA ASP A 105 -5.15 -7.12 11.00
C ASP A 105 -5.19 -7.06 9.46
N VAL A 106 -6.37 -6.84 8.89
CA VAL A 106 -6.57 -6.66 7.45
C VAL A 106 -7.13 -5.27 7.19
N ALA A 107 -6.66 -4.61 6.14
CA ALA A 107 -7.22 -3.35 5.69
C ALA A 107 -7.44 -3.34 4.18
N TYR A 108 -8.44 -2.59 3.77
CA TYR A 108 -8.79 -2.31 2.37
C TYR A 108 -8.59 -0.82 2.10
N LEU A 109 -7.91 -0.50 1.01
CA LEU A 109 -7.54 0.87 0.64
C LEU A 109 -7.79 1.09 -0.85
N VAL A 110 -8.47 2.18 -1.22
CA VAL A 110 -8.61 2.63 -2.61
C VAL A 110 -7.97 3.99 -2.78
N MET A 111 -7.06 4.11 -3.73
CA MET A 111 -6.36 5.35 -4.08
C MET A 111 -6.59 5.71 -5.55
N PRO A 112 -7.06 6.93 -5.86
CA PRO A 112 -7.06 7.42 -7.23
C PRO A 112 -5.62 7.61 -7.70
N THR A 113 -5.34 7.21 -8.92
CA THR A 113 -4.02 7.25 -9.52
C THR A 113 -4.09 7.74 -10.96
N VAL A 114 -2.96 8.25 -11.45
CA VAL A 114 -2.77 8.58 -12.86
C VAL A 114 -1.42 8.05 -13.27
N TYR A 115 -1.40 7.18 -14.27
CA TYR A 115 -0.16 6.73 -14.88
C TYR A 115 0.21 7.65 -16.05
N LEU A 116 1.42 8.19 -15.99
CA LEU A 116 2.01 9.07 -16.99
C LEU A 116 3.25 8.39 -17.56
N TYR A 117 3.35 8.30 -18.87
CA TYR A 117 4.47 7.64 -19.52
C TYR A 117 4.66 8.13 -20.96
N LYS A 118 5.70 7.67 -21.64
CA LYS A 118 5.83 7.79 -23.08
C LYS A 118 5.72 6.42 -23.72
N GLU A 119 4.94 6.30 -24.78
CA GLU A 119 4.92 5.12 -25.65
C GLU A 119 5.54 5.49 -27.00
N ARG A 120 6.69 4.88 -27.31
CA ARG A 120 7.47 5.20 -28.51
C ARG A 120 7.70 6.71 -28.67
N GLY A 121 8.05 7.38 -27.57
CA GLY A 121 8.29 8.80 -27.48
C GLY A 121 7.06 9.71 -27.41
N LYS A 122 5.84 9.17 -27.55
CA LYS A 122 4.60 9.95 -27.45
C LYS A 122 4.11 9.97 -26.00
N PRO A 123 3.82 11.16 -25.42
CA PRO A 123 3.24 11.24 -24.08
C PRO A 123 1.88 10.56 -24.03
N MET A 124 1.69 9.74 -22.99
CA MET A 124 0.46 9.03 -22.70
C MET A 124 0.03 9.28 -21.26
N ARG A 125 -1.25 9.19 -21.04
CA ARG A 125 -1.90 9.36 -19.74
C ARG A 125 -3.00 8.32 -19.57
N GLU A 126 -3.09 7.79 -18.37
CA GLU A 126 -4.13 6.87 -17.99
C GLU A 126 -4.62 7.19 -16.58
N GLU A 127 -5.88 7.57 -16.46
CA GLU A 127 -6.55 7.75 -15.18
C GLU A 127 -7.04 6.39 -14.67
N GLY A 128 -6.81 6.16 -13.39
CA GLY A 128 -7.20 4.91 -12.76
C GLY A 128 -7.30 5.02 -11.25
N GLN A 129 -7.40 3.88 -10.66
CA GLN A 129 -7.28 3.71 -9.22
C GLN A 129 -6.53 2.43 -8.91
N MET A 130 -5.81 2.44 -7.82
CA MET A 130 -5.27 1.23 -7.22
C MET A 130 -6.08 0.86 -5.99
N THR A 131 -6.43 -0.41 -5.92
CA THR A 131 -7.05 -1.00 -4.73
C THR A 131 -6.03 -1.89 -4.07
N PHE A 132 -5.78 -1.67 -2.78
CA PHE A 132 -4.83 -2.44 -1.99
C PHE A 132 -5.55 -3.24 -0.91
N VAL A 133 -5.08 -4.46 -0.69
CA VAL A 133 -5.33 -5.22 0.53
C VAL A 133 -4.04 -5.21 1.34
N LEU A 134 -4.15 -4.80 2.58
CA LEU A 134 -3.03 -4.69 3.51
C LEU A 134 -3.19 -5.69 4.64
N ASN A 135 -2.07 -6.22 5.14
CA ASN A 135 -2.03 -6.99 6.37
C ASN A 135 -1.08 -6.33 7.36
N ARG A 136 -1.43 -6.42 8.65
CA ARG A 136 -0.52 -6.02 9.72
C ARG A 136 0.51 -7.13 9.95
N GLN A 137 1.79 -6.80 9.82
CA GLN A 137 2.91 -7.71 10.12
C GLN A 137 3.91 -6.98 11.01
N SER A 138 4.25 -7.58 12.14
CA SER A 138 5.19 -7.00 13.12
C SER A 138 4.85 -5.56 13.52
N GLY A 139 3.55 -5.27 13.66
CA GLY A 139 3.04 -3.94 14.04
C GLY A 139 2.97 -2.90 12.91
N ALA A 140 3.34 -3.24 11.68
CA ALA A 140 3.27 -2.36 10.53
C ALA A 140 2.31 -2.89 9.45
N TRP A 141 1.63 -1.98 8.75
CA TRP A 141 0.85 -2.34 7.58
C TRP A 141 1.75 -2.64 6.39
N LYS A 142 1.45 -3.72 5.67
CA LYS A 142 2.19 -4.20 4.50
C LYS A 142 1.23 -4.61 3.39
N ILE A 143 1.63 -4.46 2.13
CA ILE A 143 0.84 -4.81 0.97
C ILE A 143 0.74 -6.33 0.85
N ARG A 144 -0.49 -6.85 0.87
CA ARG A 144 -0.83 -8.25 0.62
C ARG A 144 -1.23 -8.50 -0.83
N GLY A 145 -1.73 -7.48 -1.46
CA GLY A 145 -2.10 -7.49 -2.87
C GLY A 145 -2.63 -6.15 -3.31
N TRP A 146 -2.65 -5.97 -4.62
CA TRP A 146 -3.26 -4.80 -5.23
C TRP A 146 -3.79 -5.10 -6.63
N THR A 147 -4.66 -4.23 -7.10
CA THR A 147 -5.08 -4.20 -8.50
C THR A 147 -5.03 -2.78 -9.04
N TRP A 148 -4.60 -2.64 -10.29
CA TRP A 148 -4.80 -1.45 -11.10
C TRP A 148 -6.14 -1.56 -11.83
N THR A 149 -6.89 -0.45 -11.87
CA THR A 149 -8.13 -0.34 -12.64
C THR A 149 -8.14 1.01 -13.31
N GLY A 150 -7.77 1.05 -14.57
CA GLY A 150 -7.63 2.27 -15.37
C GLY A 150 -8.64 2.36 -16.50
N VAL A 151 -8.68 3.54 -17.11
CA VAL A 151 -9.33 3.75 -18.40
C VAL A 151 -8.32 3.48 -19.52
N LYS A 152 -8.80 3.33 -20.76
CA LYS A 152 -7.88 3.14 -21.87
C LYS A 152 -6.94 4.34 -22.00
N PRO A 153 -5.61 4.11 -22.16
CA PRO A 153 -4.63 5.18 -22.30
C PRO A 153 -4.93 6.14 -23.45
N HIS A 154 -4.62 7.41 -23.25
CA HIS A 154 -4.82 8.46 -24.26
C HIS A 154 -3.72 9.54 -24.14
N PRO A 155 -3.47 10.36 -25.19
CA PRO A 155 -2.59 11.51 -25.08
C PRO A 155 -3.09 12.51 -24.02
N PRO A 156 -2.19 13.22 -23.29
CA PRO A 156 -2.58 14.31 -22.40
C PRO A 156 -3.38 15.37 -23.16
N ARG A 157 -4.41 15.91 -22.51
CA ARG A 157 -5.20 17.02 -23.04
C ARG A 157 -4.54 18.34 -22.72
#